data_bfa4130e1c52c2155b1b95c3a6976c94
#
_entry.id   bfa4130e1c52c2155b1b95c3a6976c94
#
_cell.length_a   1.000
_cell.length_b   1.000
_cell.length_c   1.000
_cell.angle_alpha   90.00
_cell.angle_beta   90.00
_cell.angle_gamma   90.00
#
_symmetry.space_group_name_H-M   'P 1'
#
loop_
_entity.id
_entity.type
_entity.pdbx_description
1 polymer ?
#
loop_
_entity_poly.entity_id
_entity_poly.type
_entity_poly.pdbx_seq_one_letter_code
_entity_poly.pdbx_strand_id
1 'polypeptide(L)'
;MTLQPKQLLGIAHAERARLGRTIQYAPPDSWQAQSACEGWSNRDVMAHLAAQETAAAQVVGGEEAEEFRAFREANGGELWVDGFNEWAVAVRADRPARQIAIDWGRAADLFLRRVSEIPPEDWSRRRVPWVAGEIAIRYLVQSRIVEWWLHGEDIRQGAGLEENLQHWPIHLVNDMGIRMLPYALGLAGLSFPGHSIRVDLEGVGGGSWHWGLAPRETPARDKKPDAFVEGRAPAFALVAGRRVAADLFLDDGNLVIGGDEDLALAVLEHIRAYVE
;
A
#
# COMPACT_ATOMS: atom_id res chain seq x y z
N MET A 1 0.10 -2.31 18.05
CA MET A 1 -1.16 -3.00 18.45
C MET A 1 -1.71 -3.74 17.23
N THR A 2 -2.09 -5.01 17.34
CA THR A 2 -2.63 -5.75 16.19
C THR A 2 -4.15 -5.55 16.11
N LEU A 3 -4.64 -4.89 15.05
CA LEU A 3 -6.06 -4.69 14.82
C LEU A 3 -6.80 -6.04 14.69
N GLN A 4 -8.00 -6.13 15.25
CA GLN A 4 -8.86 -7.29 15.06
C GLN A 4 -9.50 -7.29 13.65
N PRO A 5 -9.85 -8.45 13.06
CA PRO A 5 -10.46 -8.52 11.73
C PRO A 5 -11.64 -7.57 11.53
N LYS A 6 -12.55 -7.48 12.51
CA LYS A 6 -13.70 -6.56 12.46
C LYS A 6 -13.30 -5.08 12.38
N GLN A 7 -12.24 -4.71 13.10
CA GLN A 7 -11.73 -3.33 13.06
C GLN A 7 -11.11 -3.02 11.70
N LEU A 8 -10.29 -3.94 11.18
CA LEU A 8 -9.65 -3.79 9.87
C LEU A 8 -10.69 -3.72 8.74
N LEU A 9 -11.74 -4.55 8.80
CA LEU A 9 -12.85 -4.49 7.86
C LEU A 9 -13.60 -3.15 7.94
N GLY A 10 -13.84 -2.62 9.13
CA GLY A 10 -14.47 -1.31 9.32
C GLY A 10 -13.63 -0.17 8.71
N ILE A 11 -12.31 -0.23 8.86
CA ILE A 11 -11.38 0.73 8.24
C ILE A 11 -11.44 0.61 6.72
N ALA A 12 -11.44 -0.63 6.17
CA ALA A 12 -11.54 -0.87 4.74
C ALA A 12 -12.83 -0.28 4.14
N HIS A 13 -13.99 -0.49 4.77
CA HIS A 13 -15.25 0.12 4.36
C HIS A 13 -15.18 1.66 4.37
N ALA A 14 -14.59 2.23 5.41
CA ALA A 14 -14.46 3.68 5.53
C ALA A 14 -13.55 4.25 4.43
N GLU A 15 -12.42 3.61 4.13
CA GLU A 15 -11.49 4.08 3.09
C GLU A 15 -12.05 3.89 1.69
N ARG A 16 -12.69 2.75 1.41
CA ARG A 16 -13.45 2.55 0.17
C ARG A 16 -14.46 3.69 -0.07
N ALA A 17 -15.19 4.08 0.98
CA ALA A 17 -16.17 5.16 0.89
C ALA A 17 -15.50 6.53 0.66
N ARG A 18 -14.33 6.79 1.27
CA ARG A 18 -13.57 8.04 1.05
C ARG A 18 -13.06 8.15 -0.37
N LEU A 19 -12.41 7.09 -0.87
CA LEU A 19 -11.96 7.08 -2.26
C LEU A 19 -13.14 7.23 -3.23
N GLY A 20 -14.28 6.58 -2.96
CA GLY A 20 -15.50 6.76 -3.74
C GLY A 20 -15.98 8.22 -3.80
N ARG A 21 -15.87 8.96 -2.68
CA ARG A 21 -16.16 10.39 -2.66
C ARG A 21 -15.13 11.21 -3.44
N THR A 22 -13.85 10.91 -3.29
CA THR A 22 -12.79 11.57 -4.08
C THR A 22 -13.07 11.45 -5.58
N ILE A 23 -13.39 10.24 -6.04
CA ILE A 23 -13.76 9.96 -7.43
C ILE A 23 -15.01 10.74 -7.86
N GLN A 24 -16.01 10.81 -7.00
CA GLN A 24 -17.27 11.52 -7.26
C GLN A 24 -17.08 13.04 -7.42
N TYR A 25 -16.17 13.62 -6.63
CA TYR A 25 -15.94 15.08 -6.59
C TYR A 25 -14.74 15.52 -7.44
N ALA A 26 -13.95 14.61 -7.99
CA ALA A 26 -12.89 14.94 -8.91
C ALA A 26 -13.46 15.65 -10.15
N PRO A 27 -12.92 16.82 -10.53
CA PRO A 27 -13.35 17.55 -11.72
C PRO A 27 -13.24 16.67 -12.97
N PRO A 28 -14.18 16.73 -13.92
CA PRO A 28 -14.17 15.88 -15.12
C PRO A 28 -12.88 15.99 -15.95
N ASP A 29 -12.26 17.15 -16.00
CA ASP A 29 -11.01 17.43 -16.71
C ASP A 29 -9.77 16.93 -15.97
N SER A 30 -9.85 16.71 -14.65
CA SER A 30 -8.74 16.19 -13.86
C SER A 30 -8.39 14.73 -14.18
N TRP A 31 -9.28 13.98 -14.83
CA TRP A 31 -9.03 12.56 -15.14
C TRP A 31 -7.85 12.34 -16.08
N GLN A 32 -7.56 13.30 -16.96
CA GLN A 32 -6.40 13.25 -17.86
C GLN A 32 -5.17 13.97 -17.28
N ALA A 33 -5.31 14.62 -16.12
CA ALA A 33 -4.18 15.26 -15.45
C ALA A 33 -3.19 14.22 -14.94
N GLN A 34 -1.90 14.58 -14.95
CA GLN A 34 -0.85 13.79 -14.31
C GLN A 34 -1.18 13.61 -12.83
N SER A 35 -1.19 12.38 -12.35
CA SER A 35 -1.29 12.06 -10.92
C SER A 35 0.07 12.20 -10.23
N ALA A 36 0.14 11.95 -8.92
CA ALA A 36 1.42 11.85 -8.22
C ALA A 36 2.21 10.57 -8.59
N CYS A 37 1.58 9.58 -9.24
CA CYS A 37 2.28 8.46 -9.84
C CYS A 37 2.90 8.90 -11.17
N GLU A 38 4.23 8.90 -11.26
CA GLU A 38 4.94 9.26 -12.47
C GLU A 38 4.49 8.41 -13.67
N GLY A 39 4.24 9.06 -14.81
CA GLY A 39 3.78 8.42 -16.04
C GLY A 39 2.31 8.03 -16.09
N TRP A 40 1.55 8.19 -15.00
CA TRP A 40 0.13 7.83 -14.93
C TRP A 40 -0.77 9.05 -14.72
N SER A 41 -1.81 9.17 -15.54
CA SER A 41 -2.93 10.09 -15.26
C SER A 41 -3.80 9.58 -14.10
N ASN A 42 -4.66 10.44 -13.55
CA ASN A 42 -5.65 10.01 -12.54
C ASN A 42 -6.54 8.86 -13.05
N ARG A 43 -6.82 8.84 -14.36
CA ARG A 43 -7.56 7.76 -15.02
C ARG A 43 -6.77 6.44 -14.98
N ASP A 44 -5.45 6.48 -15.21
CA ASP A 44 -4.61 5.29 -15.22
C ASP A 44 -4.46 4.70 -13.81
N VAL A 45 -4.35 5.54 -12.80
CA VAL A 45 -4.43 5.13 -11.39
C VAL A 45 -5.75 4.40 -11.10
N MET A 46 -6.88 4.90 -11.61
CA MET A 46 -8.17 4.20 -11.46
C MET A 46 -8.22 2.88 -12.23
N ALA A 47 -7.59 2.80 -13.41
CA ALA A 47 -7.51 1.58 -14.20
C ALA A 47 -6.72 0.47 -13.47
N HIS A 48 -5.57 0.86 -12.87
CA HIS A 48 -4.79 0.00 -11.99
C HIS A 48 -5.64 -0.51 -10.80
N LEU A 49 -6.27 0.40 -10.05
CA LEU A 49 -7.11 0.01 -8.92
C LEU A 49 -8.26 -0.91 -9.32
N ALA A 50 -8.92 -0.68 -10.46
CA ALA A 50 -10.01 -1.53 -10.92
C ALA A 50 -9.56 -2.97 -11.22
N ALA A 51 -8.36 -3.14 -11.80
CA ALA A 51 -7.77 -4.45 -12.03
C ALA A 51 -7.45 -5.19 -10.73
N GLN A 52 -6.77 -4.50 -9.82
CA GLN A 52 -6.38 -5.05 -8.52
C GLN A 52 -7.60 -5.47 -7.69
N GLU A 53 -8.67 -4.66 -7.66
CA GLU A 53 -9.87 -4.99 -6.89
C GLU A 53 -10.66 -6.15 -7.53
N THR A 54 -10.69 -6.24 -8.87
CA THR A 54 -11.29 -7.38 -9.56
C THR A 54 -10.57 -8.67 -9.18
N ALA A 55 -9.24 -8.69 -9.27
CA ALA A 55 -8.43 -9.83 -8.86
C ALA A 55 -8.60 -10.17 -7.38
N ALA A 56 -8.59 -9.17 -6.48
CA ALA A 56 -8.76 -9.37 -5.04
C ALA A 56 -10.13 -9.99 -4.71
N ALA A 57 -11.19 -9.49 -5.34
CA ALA A 57 -12.52 -10.07 -5.16
C ALA A 57 -12.57 -11.53 -5.61
N GLN A 58 -12.01 -11.87 -6.77
CA GLN A 58 -12.00 -13.22 -7.32
C GLN A 58 -11.23 -14.19 -6.41
N VAL A 59 -9.99 -13.89 -6.05
CA VAL A 59 -9.18 -14.81 -5.23
C VAL A 59 -9.75 -15.03 -3.83
N VAL A 60 -10.38 -14.02 -3.24
CA VAL A 60 -11.08 -14.18 -1.95
C VAL A 60 -12.29 -15.08 -2.09
N GLY A 61 -12.99 -15.05 -3.22
CA GLY A 61 -14.09 -15.95 -3.55
C GLY A 61 -13.66 -17.39 -3.87
N GLY A 62 -12.34 -17.65 -3.97
CA GLY A 62 -11.82 -18.97 -4.37
C GLY A 62 -11.81 -19.17 -5.89
N GLU A 63 -11.96 -18.09 -6.65
CA GLU A 63 -11.88 -18.07 -8.11
C GLU A 63 -10.44 -17.78 -8.57
N GLU A 64 -10.08 -18.18 -9.77
CA GLU A 64 -8.87 -17.70 -10.40
C GLU A 64 -9.02 -16.21 -10.76
N ALA A 65 -7.99 -15.40 -10.51
CA ALA A 65 -7.98 -14.02 -10.96
C ALA A 65 -7.83 -13.99 -12.49
N GLU A 66 -8.93 -13.69 -13.19
CA GLU A 66 -8.98 -13.68 -14.67
C GLU A 66 -7.93 -12.72 -15.26
N GLU A 67 -7.70 -11.58 -14.62
CA GLU A 67 -6.71 -10.61 -15.06
C GLU A 67 -5.28 -11.12 -14.91
N PHE A 68 -4.97 -11.85 -13.83
CA PHE A 68 -3.67 -12.50 -13.69
C PHE A 68 -3.47 -13.61 -14.74
N ARG A 69 -4.53 -14.37 -15.02
CA ARG A 69 -4.50 -15.38 -16.08
C ARG A 69 -4.27 -14.75 -17.44
N ALA A 70 -5.05 -13.73 -17.81
CA ALA A 70 -4.92 -13.05 -19.10
C ALA A 70 -3.54 -12.40 -19.28
N PHE A 71 -2.99 -11.80 -18.23
CA PHE A 71 -1.63 -11.27 -18.27
C PHE A 71 -0.59 -12.36 -18.50
N ARG A 72 -0.65 -13.51 -17.78
CA ARG A 72 0.25 -14.64 -17.98
C ARG A 72 0.17 -15.19 -19.41
N GLU A 73 -1.03 -15.35 -19.96
CA GLU A 73 -1.24 -15.82 -21.33
C GLU A 73 -0.57 -14.89 -22.35
N ALA A 74 -0.61 -13.58 -22.11
CA ALA A 74 0.02 -12.57 -22.97
C ALA A 74 1.55 -12.47 -22.80
N ASN A 75 2.11 -12.96 -21.67
CA ASN A 75 3.51 -12.75 -21.28
C ASN A 75 4.25 -14.05 -20.99
N GLY A 76 4.00 -15.11 -21.75
CA GLY A 76 4.77 -16.35 -21.69
C GLY A 76 4.60 -17.17 -20.40
N GLY A 77 3.53 -16.93 -19.64
CA GLY A 77 3.22 -17.66 -18.41
C GLY A 77 3.73 -17.00 -17.13
N GLU A 78 4.48 -15.92 -17.23
CA GLU A 78 5.02 -15.18 -16.08
C GLU A 78 4.02 -14.17 -15.51
N LEU A 79 4.14 -13.87 -14.22
CA LEU A 79 3.38 -12.83 -13.53
C LEU A 79 4.34 -12.06 -12.64
N TRP A 80 4.48 -10.75 -12.90
CA TRP A 80 5.26 -9.81 -12.07
C TRP A 80 4.51 -8.50 -11.91
N VAL A 81 4.79 -7.80 -10.82
CA VAL A 81 3.95 -6.69 -10.33
C VAL A 81 3.88 -5.54 -11.34
N ASP A 82 5.04 -4.99 -11.74
CA ASP A 82 5.07 -3.79 -12.58
C ASP A 82 4.49 -4.05 -13.96
N GLY A 83 4.87 -5.16 -14.60
CA GLY A 83 4.32 -5.52 -15.89
C GLY A 83 2.82 -5.75 -15.86
N PHE A 84 2.29 -6.36 -14.78
CA PHE A 84 0.86 -6.49 -14.60
C PHE A 84 0.17 -5.12 -14.44
N ASN A 85 0.76 -4.22 -13.68
CA ASN A 85 0.21 -2.89 -13.46
C ASN A 85 0.15 -2.09 -14.77
N GLU A 86 1.23 -2.08 -15.55
CA GLU A 86 1.27 -1.44 -16.88
C GLU A 86 0.26 -2.05 -17.86
N TRP A 87 0.21 -3.38 -17.91
CA TRP A 87 -0.76 -4.09 -18.76
C TRP A 87 -2.21 -3.76 -18.35
N ALA A 88 -2.52 -3.74 -17.07
CA ALA A 88 -3.84 -3.45 -16.55
C ALA A 88 -4.34 -2.04 -16.94
N VAL A 89 -3.43 -1.06 -16.98
CA VAL A 89 -3.68 0.29 -17.50
C VAL A 89 -3.89 0.25 -19.01
N ALA A 90 -2.99 -0.40 -19.75
CA ALA A 90 -3.01 -0.46 -21.21
C ALA A 90 -4.29 -1.10 -21.78
N VAL A 91 -4.77 -2.21 -21.21
CA VAL A 91 -5.99 -2.90 -21.66
C VAL A 91 -7.27 -2.10 -21.39
N ARG A 92 -7.18 -1.04 -20.59
CA ARG A 92 -8.28 -0.12 -20.29
C ARG A 92 -8.13 1.24 -20.98
N ALA A 93 -7.13 1.41 -21.87
CA ALA A 93 -6.81 2.68 -22.50
C ALA A 93 -8.00 3.37 -23.18
N ASP A 94 -8.86 2.63 -23.85
CA ASP A 94 -10.04 3.16 -24.58
C ASP A 94 -11.31 3.25 -23.71
N ARG A 95 -11.25 2.87 -22.42
CA ARG A 95 -12.43 2.87 -21.55
C ARG A 95 -12.63 4.26 -20.92
N PRO A 96 -13.87 4.79 -20.89
CA PRO A 96 -14.15 6.04 -20.19
C PRO A 96 -13.81 5.96 -18.69
N ALA A 97 -13.18 7.00 -18.13
CA ALA A 97 -12.81 7.06 -16.71
C ALA A 97 -14.01 6.75 -15.78
N ARG A 98 -15.19 7.26 -16.10
CA ARG A 98 -16.41 6.97 -15.34
C ARG A 98 -16.74 5.47 -15.29
N GLN A 99 -16.54 4.75 -16.40
CA GLN A 99 -16.81 3.31 -16.44
C GLN A 99 -15.79 2.54 -15.60
N ILE A 100 -14.51 2.93 -15.68
CA ILE A 100 -13.42 2.35 -14.86
C ILE A 100 -13.73 2.55 -13.36
N ALA A 101 -14.17 3.76 -12.97
CA ALA A 101 -14.55 4.06 -11.61
C ALA A 101 -15.76 3.23 -11.10
N ILE A 102 -16.75 2.98 -11.96
CA ILE A 102 -17.90 2.11 -11.65
C ILE A 102 -17.42 0.65 -11.46
N ASP A 103 -16.54 0.16 -12.31
CA ASP A 103 -16.00 -1.19 -12.23
C ASP A 103 -15.18 -1.38 -10.96
N TRP A 104 -14.29 -0.43 -10.63
CA TRP A 104 -13.59 -0.41 -9.35
C TRP A 104 -14.55 -0.49 -8.16
N GLY A 105 -15.56 0.38 -8.14
CA GLY A 105 -16.53 0.43 -7.05
C GLY A 105 -17.28 -0.89 -6.84
N ARG A 106 -17.69 -1.54 -7.94
CA ARG A 106 -18.34 -2.86 -7.89
C ARG A 106 -17.42 -3.96 -7.39
N ALA A 107 -16.16 -3.97 -7.87
CA ALA A 107 -15.16 -4.94 -7.46
C ALA A 107 -14.79 -4.77 -5.98
N ALA A 108 -14.56 -3.54 -5.51
CA ALA A 108 -14.26 -3.24 -4.11
C ALA A 108 -15.43 -3.63 -3.19
N ASP A 109 -16.67 -3.37 -3.58
CA ASP A 109 -17.85 -3.79 -2.80
C ASP A 109 -17.99 -5.32 -2.76
N LEU A 110 -17.70 -6.01 -3.86
CA LEU A 110 -17.69 -7.48 -3.91
C LEU A 110 -16.58 -8.05 -3.03
N PHE A 111 -15.37 -7.49 -3.10
CA PHE A 111 -14.25 -7.87 -2.25
C PHE A 111 -14.61 -7.76 -0.76
N LEU A 112 -15.13 -6.62 -0.32
CA LEU A 112 -15.51 -6.39 1.08
C LEU A 112 -16.61 -7.34 1.56
N ARG A 113 -17.62 -7.63 0.72
CA ARG A 113 -18.64 -8.65 1.04
C ARG A 113 -18.01 -10.03 1.24
N ARG A 114 -17.19 -10.49 0.29
CA ARG A 114 -16.53 -11.81 0.38
C ARG A 114 -15.63 -11.93 1.59
N VAL A 115 -14.88 -10.88 1.91
CA VAL A 115 -14.04 -10.83 3.12
C VAL A 115 -14.89 -10.91 4.40
N SER A 116 -16.06 -10.26 4.44
CA SER A 116 -16.95 -10.27 5.60
C SER A 116 -17.54 -11.65 5.93
N GLU A 117 -17.56 -12.55 4.95
CA GLU A 117 -18.03 -13.93 5.10
C GLU A 117 -16.94 -14.87 5.65
N ILE A 118 -15.67 -14.44 5.69
CA ILE A 118 -14.57 -15.25 6.20
C ILE A 118 -14.54 -15.19 7.73
N PRO A 119 -14.55 -16.34 8.43
CA PRO A 119 -14.43 -16.38 9.88
C PRO A 119 -13.18 -15.62 10.38
N PRO A 120 -13.27 -14.82 11.46
CA PRO A 120 -12.14 -14.01 11.96
C PRO A 120 -10.87 -14.82 12.24
N GLU A 121 -11.01 -16.04 12.71
CA GLU A 121 -9.90 -16.97 13.00
C GLU A 121 -9.12 -17.40 11.76
N ASP A 122 -9.73 -17.32 10.58
CA ASP A 122 -9.12 -17.72 9.32
C ASP A 122 -8.33 -16.59 8.65
N TRP A 123 -8.52 -15.34 9.05
CA TRP A 123 -7.90 -14.19 8.41
C TRP A 123 -6.37 -14.25 8.35
N SER A 124 -5.73 -14.85 9.37
CA SER A 124 -4.27 -15.01 9.41
C SER A 124 -3.78 -16.33 8.83
N ARG A 125 -4.69 -17.32 8.68
CA ARG A 125 -4.35 -18.69 8.22
C ARG A 125 -4.67 -18.90 6.75
N ARG A 126 -5.84 -18.44 6.31
CA ARG A 126 -6.28 -18.58 4.92
C ARG A 126 -5.43 -17.69 4.03
N ARG A 127 -4.77 -18.32 3.08
CA ARG A 127 -3.95 -17.65 2.05
C ARG A 127 -4.63 -17.75 0.70
N VAL A 128 -4.40 -16.76 -0.13
CA VAL A 128 -4.92 -16.70 -1.51
C VAL A 128 -3.77 -16.34 -2.46
N PRO A 129 -3.82 -16.76 -3.72
CA PRO A 129 -2.86 -16.35 -4.74
C PRO A 129 -2.90 -14.82 -4.91
N TRP A 130 -1.72 -14.22 -5.05
CA TRP A 130 -1.57 -12.79 -5.32
C TRP A 130 -0.44 -12.56 -6.32
N VAL A 131 -0.30 -11.35 -6.83
CA VAL A 131 0.69 -11.03 -7.88
C VAL A 131 2.13 -11.35 -7.48
N ALA A 132 2.47 -11.21 -6.20
CA ALA A 132 3.80 -11.51 -5.66
C ALA A 132 3.85 -12.85 -4.86
N GLY A 133 2.97 -13.79 -5.16
CA GLY A 133 2.89 -15.09 -4.46
C GLY A 133 1.62 -15.24 -3.64
N GLU A 134 1.68 -15.97 -2.52
CA GLU A 134 0.51 -16.15 -1.65
C GLU A 134 0.46 -15.14 -0.51
N ILE A 135 -0.72 -14.57 -0.26
CA ILE A 135 -0.96 -13.59 0.80
C ILE A 135 -2.06 -14.07 1.74
N ALA A 136 -1.91 -13.84 3.05
CA ALA A 136 -3.00 -14.09 4.00
C ALA A 136 -4.08 -13.01 3.88
N ILE A 137 -5.36 -13.40 4.08
CA ILE A 137 -6.52 -12.49 3.97
C ILE A 137 -6.31 -11.20 4.74
N ARG A 138 -5.77 -11.29 5.97
CA ARG A 138 -5.48 -10.11 6.79
C ARG A 138 -4.60 -9.09 6.07
N TYR A 139 -3.51 -9.55 5.47
CA TYR A 139 -2.56 -8.67 4.77
C TYR A 139 -3.10 -8.22 3.42
N LEU A 140 -3.92 -9.04 2.75
CA LEU A 140 -4.61 -8.61 1.54
C LEU A 140 -5.58 -7.46 1.84
N VAL A 141 -6.37 -7.54 2.91
CA VAL A 141 -7.25 -6.42 3.31
C VAL A 141 -6.45 -5.17 3.68
N GLN A 142 -5.34 -5.33 4.43
CA GLN A 142 -4.46 -4.20 4.75
C GLN A 142 -3.87 -3.58 3.47
N SER A 143 -3.38 -4.39 2.53
CA SER A 143 -2.82 -3.87 1.27
C SER A 143 -3.87 -3.10 0.46
N ARG A 144 -5.15 -3.54 0.43
CA ARG A 144 -6.19 -2.77 -0.26
C ARG A 144 -6.43 -1.40 0.38
N ILE A 145 -6.42 -1.31 1.73
CA ILE A 145 -6.52 -0.01 2.42
C ILE A 145 -5.33 0.88 2.07
N VAL A 146 -4.12 0.33 2.05
CA VAL A 146 -2.88 1.03 1.67
C VAL A 146 -2.98 1.58 0.24
N GLU A 147 -3.37 0.73 -0.71
CA GLU A 147 -3.57 1.11 -2.11
C GLU A 147 -4.64 2.20 -2.28
N TRP A 148 -5.80 2.04 -1.61
CA TRP A 148 -6.87 3.03 -1.70
C TRP A 148 -6.49 4.38 -1.11
N TRP A 149 -5.69 4.39 -0.05
CA TRP A 149 -5.21 5.64 0.53
C TRP A 149 -4.13 6.27 -0.35
N LEU A 150 -3.06 5.54 -0.71
CA LEU A 150 -1.97 6.08 -1.53
C LEU A 150 -2.47 6.60 -2.87
N HIS A 151 -3.19 5.80 -3.61
CA HIS A 151 -3.75 6.20 -4.90
C HIS A 151 -4.90 7.21 -4.78
N GLY A 152 -5.59 7.21 -3.64
CA GLY A 152 -6.52 8.28 -3.29
C GLY A 152 -5.81 9.63 -3.17
N GLU A 153 -4.62 9.67 -2.56
CA GLU A 153 -3.79 10.88 -2.48
C GLU A 153 -3.23 11.27 -3.85
N ASP A 154 -2.79 10.30 -4.66
CA ASP A 154 -2.35 10.56 -6.03
C ASP A 154 -3.42 11.28 -6.86
N ILE A 155 -4.68 10.81 -6.76
CA ILE A 155 -5.83 11.41 -7.45
C ILE A 155 -6.17 12.78 -6.85
N ARG A 156 -6.13 12.94 -5.52
CA ARG A 156 -6.40 14.23 -4.86
C ARG A 156 -5.40 15.29 -5.29
N GLN A 157 -4.13 14.96 -5.30
CA GLN A 157 -3.08 15.87 -5.75
C GLN A 157 -3.29 16.26 -7.22
N GLY A 158 -3.51 15.30 -8.13
CA GLY A 158 -3.75 15.57 -9.54
C GLY A 158 -5.06 16.32 -9.83
N ALA A 159 -6.04 16.25 -8.92
CA ALA A 159 -7.32 16.94 -9.02
C ALA A 159 -7.40 18.24 -8.21
N GLY A 160 -6.36 18.63 -7.49
CA GLY A 160 -6.35 19.81 -6.60
C GLY A 160 -7.31 19.72 -5.43
N LEU A 161 -7.52 18.52 -4.88
CA LEU A 161 -8.39 18.25 -3.73
C LEU A 161 -7.59 18.17 -2.43
N GLU A 162 -8.27 18.37 -1.29
CA GLU A 162 -7.64 18.27 0.03
C GLU A 162 -7.15 16.86 0.35
N GLU A 163 -6.07 16.75 1.13
CA GLU A 163 -5.47 15.50 1.61
C GLU A 163 -6.42 14.70 2.52
N ASN A 164 -6.28 13.38 2.50
CA ASN A 164 -6.99 12.48 3.41
C ASN A 164 -6.18 12.21 4.68
N LEU A 165 -6.23 13.10 5.63
CA LEU A 165 -5.53 12.97 6.91
C LEU A 165 -6.34 12.13 7.91
N GLN A 166 -6.54 10.84 7.61
CA GLN A 166 -7.23 9.91 8.50
C GLN A 166 -6.23 8.99 9.20
N HIS A 167 -6.42 8.81 10.51
CA HIS A 167 -5.47 8.09 11.37
C HIS A 167 -5.17 6.67 10.87
N TRP A 168 -6.20 5.86 10.63
CA TRP A 168 -6.00 4.44 10.38
C TRP A 168 -5.35 4.12 9.03
N PRO A 169 -5.74 4.72 7.89
CA PRO A 169 -5.05 4.45 6.64
C PRO A 169 -3.56 4.80 6.71
N ILE A 170 -3.22 5.98 7.23
CA ILE A 170 -1.84 6.43 7.39
C ILE A 170 -1.05 5.48 8.31
N HIS A 171 -1.65 5.10 9.47
CA HIS A 171 -1.04 4.12 10.37
C HIS A 171 -0.77 2.78 9.69
N LEU A 172 -1.69 2.31 8.83
CA LEU A 172 -1.54 1.04 8.13
C LEU A 172 -0.51 1.09 7.01
N VAL A 173 -0.33 2.24 6.35
CA VAL A 173 0.80 2.47 5.41
C VAL A 173 2.12 2.37 6.16
N ASN A 174 2.25 3.09 7.29
CA ASN A 174 3.45 3.07 8.12
C ASN A 174 3.75 1.65 8.65
N ASP A 175 2.75 0.97 9.21
CA ASP A 175 2.90 -0.41 9.71
C ASP A 175 3.31 -1.39 8.59
N MET A 176 2.72 -1.24 7.39
CA MET A 176 3.08 -2.09 6.25
C MET A 176 4.52 -1.83 5.80
N GLY A 177 4.91 -0.57 5.59
CA GLY A 177 6.27 -0.21 5.20
C GLY A 177 7.32 -0.74 6.17
N ILE A 178 7.10 -0.55 7.48
CA ILE A 178 8.03 -1.04 8.51
C ILE A 178 8.12 -2.57 8.52
N ARG A 179 7.01 -3.28 8.39
CA ARG A 179 7.01 -4.76 8.33
C ARG A 179 7.66 -5.32 7.08
N MET A 180 7.64 -4.56 6.00
CA MET A 180 8.24 -4.95 4.73
C MET A 180 9.74 -4.59 4.64
N LEU A 181 10.34 -3.93 5.63
CA LEU A 181 11.75 -3.54 5.60
C LEU A 181 12.71 -4.68 5.22
N PRO A 182 12.60 -5.91 5.80
CA PRO A 182 13.50 -6.99 5.38
C PRO A 182 13.37 -7.37 3.90
N TYR A 183 12.17 -7.28 3.34
CA TYR A 183 11.92 -7.50 1.91
C TYR A 183 12.48 -6.34 1.07
N ALA A 184 12.17 -5.11 1.46
CA ALA A 184 12.58 -3.90 0.74
C ALA A 184 14.11 -3.76 0.67
N LEU A 185 14.81 -4.00 1.78
CA LEU A 185 16.27 -4.02 1.81
C LEU A 185 16.85 -5.16 0.96
N GLY A 186 16.22 -6.35 1.01
CA GLY A 186 16.63 -7.49 0.20
C GLY A 186 16.53 -7.24 -1.31
N LEU A 187 15.50 -6.50 -1.77
CA LEU A 187 15.40 -6.07 -3.18
C LEU A 187 16.56 -5.16 -3.59
N ALA A 188 17.05 -4.33 -2.68
CA ALA A 188 18.21 -3.47 -2.89
C ALA A 188 19.56 -4.22 -2.74
N GLY A 189 19.54 -5.52 -2.49
CA GLY A 189 20.74 -6.32 -2.24
C GLY A 189 21.37 -6.05 -0.86
N LEU A 190 20.65 -5.37 0.05
CA LEU A 190 21.12 -5.02 1.39
C LEU A 190 20.65 -6.06 2.41
N SER A 191 21.48 -6.34 3.40
CA SER A 191 21.16 -7.25 4.49
C SER A 191 21.82 -6.79 5.78
N PHE A 192 21.02 -6.68 6.83
CA PHE A 192 21.46 -6.21 8.16
C PHE A 192 21.06 -7.21 9.25
N PRO A 193 21.61 -8.46 9.24
CA PRO A 193 21.28 -9.46 10.25
C PRO A 193 21.73 -8.99 11.65
N GLY A 194 20.86 -9.22 12.63
CA GLY A 194 21.08 -8.80 14.00
C GLY A 194 20.85 -7.31 14.27
N HIS A 195 20.57 -6.49 13.25
CA HIS A 195 20.27 -5.08 13.43
C HIS A 195 18.77 -4.82 13.54
N SER A 196 18.42 -3.73 14.21
CA SER A 196 17.04 -3.30 14.42
C SER A 196 16.92 -1.79 14.35
N ILE A 197 15.73 -1.34 13.95
CA ILE A 197 15.38 0.08 13.90
C ILE A 197 14.17 0.36 14.79
N ARG A 198 14.18 1.51 15.47
CA ARG A 198 13.03 2.08 16.13
C ARG A 198 12.43 3.18 15.24
N VAL A 199 11.12 3.14 15.07
CA VAL A 199 10.38 4.17 14.35
C VAL A 199 9.30 4.71 15.26
N ASP A 200 9.41 5.98 15.64
CA ASP A 200 8.48 6.68 16.51
C ASP A 200 7.84 7.85 15.76
N LEU A 201 6.57 7.68 15.41
CA LEU A 201 5.84 8.63 14.58
C LEU A 201 4.73 9.30 15.38
N GLU A 202 4.64 10.63 15.25
CA GLU A 202 3.64 11.44 15.91
C GLU A 202 2.54 11.97 14.97
N GLY A 203 1.48 12.50 15.56
CA GLY A 203 0.35 13.06 14.83
C GLY A 203 -0.60 12.00 14.27
N VAL A 204 -1.32 12.37 13.22
CA VAL A 204 -2.32 11.49 12.59
C VAL A 204 -1.64 10.29 11.93
N GLY A 205 -2.03 9.09 12.32
CA GLY A 205 -1.40 7.85 11.83
C GLY A 205 -0.16 7.40 12.60
N GLY A 206 0.17 8.11 13.68
CA GLY A 206 1.36 7.84 14.51
C GLY A 206 1.33 6.51 15.24
N GLY A 207 2.49 6.14 15.75
CA GLY A 207 2.74 4.91 16.51
C GLY A 207 4.22 4.71 16.75
N SER A 208 4.56 3.63 17.48
CA SER A 208 5.93 3.24 17.77
C SER A 208 6.17 1.80 17.36
N TRP A 209 7.24 1.56 16.65
CA TRP A 209 7.68 0.24 16.19
C TRP A 209 9.15 0.01 16.54
N HIS A 210 9.48 -1.21 16.96
CA HIS A 210 10.84 -1.70 17.05
C HIS A 210 10.95 -2.96 16.19
N TRP A 211 11.71 -2.90 15.09
CA TRP A 211 11.67 -3.90 14.02
C TRP A 211 13.08 -4.40 13.65
N GLY A 212 13.19 -5.73 13.46
CA GLY A 212 14.43 -6.35 12.95
C GLY A 212 14.55 -6.16 11.44
N LEU A 213 15.76 -5.98 10.94
CA LEU A 213 16.04 -5.66 9.54
C LEU A 213 16.37 -6.88 8.67
N ALA A 214 16.39 -8.08 9.26
CA ALA A 214 16.48 -9.32 8.48
C ALA A 214 15.21 -10.18 8.59
N PRO A 215 14.95 -11.06 7.60
CA PRO A 215 13.74 -11.88 7.58
C PRO A 215 13.58 -12.72 8.85
N ARG A 216 12.37 -12.72 9.42
CA ARG A 216 11.99 -13.46 10.64
C ARG A 216 12.69 -13.04 11.92
N GLU A 217 13.47 -11.97 11.91
CA GLU A 217 14.06 -11.40 13.11
C GLU A 217 13.04 -10.56 13.88
N THR A 218 12.97 -10.80 15.18
CA THR A 218 12.21 -9.96 16.12
C THR A 218 13.21 -9.51 17.19
N PRO A 219 13.45 -8.21 17.34
CA PRO A 219 14.36 -7.73 18.37
C PRO A 219 13.88 -8.16 19.77
N ALA A 220 14.79 -8.50 20.65
CA ALA A 220 14.46 -8.70 22.04
C ALA A 220 13.86 -7.40 22.61
N ARG A 221 12.89 -7.54 23.52
CA ARG A 221 12.10 -6.39 24.03
C ARG A 221 12.96 -5.31 24.70
N ASP A 222 14.07 -5.72 25.30
CA ASP A 222 15.05 -4.90 26.01
C ASP A 222 16.25 -4.53 25.15
N LYS A 223 16.32 -5.01 23.91
CA LYS A 223 17.41 -4.66 22.99
C LYS A 223 17.30 -3.18 22.62
N LYS A 224 18.40 -2.43 22.80
CA LYS A 224 18.51 -1.07 22.29
C LYS A 224 18.51 -1.11 20.75
N PRO A 225 17.73 -0.27 20.06
CA PRO A 225 17.76 -0.18 18.60
C PRO A 225 19.15 0.31 18.13
N ASP A 226 19.58 -0.19 16.98
CA ASP A 226 20.85 0.22 16.36
C ASP A 226 20.70 1.61 15.71
N ALA A 227 19.51 1.88 15.10
CA ALA A 227 19.14 3.15 14.51
C ALA A 227 17.72 3.56 14.92
N PHE A 228 17.35 4.82 14.67
CA PHE A 228 15.97 5.27 14.83
C PHE A 228 15.56 6.28 13.77
N VAL A 229 14.26 6.35 13.53
CA VAL A 229 13.56 7.39 12.77
C VAL A 229 12.45 7.94 13.66
N GLU A 230 12.38 9.26 13.83
CA GLU A 230 11.34 9.95 14.57
C GLU A 230 10.72 11.04 13.68
N GLY A 231 9.43 11.38 13.87
CA GLY A 231 8.81 12.50 13.18
C GLY A 231 7.34 12.33 12.84
N ARG A 232 6.91 13.01 11.77
CA ARG A 232 5.50 13.11 11.40
C ARG A 232 5.02 11.87 10.63
N ALA A 233 3.97 11.23 11.14
CA ALA A 233 3.42 10.02 10.54
C ALA A 233 2.95 10.18 9.07
N PRO A 234 2.30 11.29 8.65
CA PRO A 234 1.97 11.50 7.25
C PRO A 234 3.21 11.63 6.34
N ALA A 235 4.28 12.29 6.80
CA ALA A 235 5.52 12.40 6.05
C ALA A 235 6.16 11.03 5.81
N PHE A 236 6.27 10.22 6.89
CA PHE A 236 6.79 8.86 6.77
C PHE A 236 5.94 7.97 5.86
N ALA A 237 4.61 8.13 5.87
CA ALA A 237 3.71 7.40 4.98
C ALA A 237 3.95 7.71 3.49
N LEU A 238 4.24 8.98 3.14
CA LEU A 238 4.59 9.37 1.77
C LEU A 238 5.95 8.81 1.34
N VAL A 239 6.93 8.73 2.26
CA VAL A 239 8.21 8.06 2.00
C VAL A 239 8.00 6.56 1.80
N ALA A 240 7.28 5.90 2.70
CA ALA A 240 6.97 4.47 2.59
C ALA A 240 6.09 4.16 1.36
N GLY A 241 5.27 5.10 0.93
CA GLY A 241 4.50 5.04 -0.31
C GLY A 241 5.30 5.38 -1.57
N ARG A 242 6.58 5.75 -1.45
CA ARG A 242 7.45 6.15 -2.58
C ARG A 242 6.92 7.38 -3.34
N ARG A 243 6.19 8.27 -2.67
CA ARG A 243 5.65 9.52 -3.26
C ARG A 243 6.57 10.71 -3.07
N VAL A 244 7.38 10.68 -1.99
CA VAL A 244 8.34 11.74 -1.67
C VAL A 244 9.66 11.10 -1.27
N ALA A 245 10.77 11.64 -1.72
CA ALA A 245 12.10 11.23 -1.29
C ALA A 245 12.33 11.67 0.17
N ALA A 246 13.00 10.82 0.96
CA ALA A 246 13.14 11.03 2.40
C ALA A 246 13.96 12.27 2.76
N ASP A 247 14.93 12.65 1.92
CA ASP A 247 15.79 13.82 2.09
C ASP A 247 14.98 15.11 2.25
N LEU A 248 13.89 15.29 1.50
CA LEU A 248 13.01 16.46 1.62
C LEU A 248 12.42 16.60 3.03
N PHE A 249 12.06 15.51 3.67
CA PHE A 249 11.51 15.52 5.03
C PHE A 249 12.58 15.51 6.13
N LEU A 250 13.79 15.09 5.80
CA LEU A 250 14.95 15.25 6.70
C LEU A 250 15.40 16.72 6.71
N ASP A 251 15.45 17.37 5.56
CA ASP A 251 15.88 18.77 5.41
C ASP A 251 14.93 19.77 6.10
N ASP A 252 13.61 19.51 6.07
CA ASP A 252 12.60 20.37 6.69
C ASP A 252 12.28 19.98 8.16
N GLY A 253 12.91 18.91 8.68
CA GLY A 253 12.76 18.44 10.06
C GLY A 253 11.45 17.70 10.34
N ASN A 254 10.67 17.33 9.33
CA ASN A 254 9.48 16.48 9.50
C ASN A 254 9.86 15.04 9.86
N LEU A 255 11.08 14.59 9.47
CA LEU A 255 11.70 13.36 9.92
C LEU A 255 13.08 13.65 10.51
N VAL A 256 13.47 12.88 11.51
CA VAL A 256 14.77 12.94 12.18
C VAL A 256 15.29 11.52 12.32
N ILE A 257 16.58 11.34 12.07
CA ILE A 257 17.27 10.06 12.21
C ILE A 257 18.36 10.12 13.28
N GLY A 258 18.80 8.97 13.77
CA GLY A 258 19.95 8.89 14.66
C GLY A 258 20.29 7.45 15.05
N GLY A 259 21.27 7.31 15.93
CA GLY A 259 21.95 6.05 16.17
C GLY A 259 22.96 5.78 15.05
N ASP A 260 22.87 4.65 14.38
CA ASP A 260 23.57 4.38 13.13
C ASP A 260 22.81 5.11 11.99
N GLU A 261 23.29 6.30 11.63
CA GLU A 261 22.65 7.17 10.63
C GLU A 261 22.69 6.56 9.23
N ASP A 262 23.78 5.87 8.87
CA ASP A 262 23.88 5.19 7.56
C ASP A 262 22.81 4.08 7.44
N LEU A 263 22.58 3.36 8.51
CA LEU A 263 21.53 2.35 8.60
C LEU A 263 20.13 3.00 8.49
N ALA A 264 19.89 4.11 9.19
CA ALA A 264 18.63 4.83 9.15
C ALA A 264 18.34 5.38 7.74
N LEU A 265 19.35 5.95 7.07
CA LEU A 265 19.27 6.45 5.70
C LEU A 265 18.95 5.30 4.72
N ALA A 266 19.65 4.16 4.82
CA ALA A 266 19.37 2.98 3.98
C ALA A 266 17.92 2.49 4.16
N VAL A 267 17.41 2.52 5.41
CA VAL A 267 16.00 2.18 5.67
C VAL A 267 15.06 3.15 4.98
N LEU A 268 15.24 4.46 5.11
CA LEU A 268 14.37 5.46 4.49
C LEU A 268 14.46 5.46 2.97
N GLU A 269 15.64 5.22 2.41
CA GLU A 269 15.85 5.14 0.96
C GLU A 269 15.12 3.96 0.33
N HIS A 270 15.03 2.83 1.03
CA HIS A 270 14.51 1.59 0.45
C HIS A 270 13.13 1.18 0.98
N ILE A 271 12.60 1.81 2.03
CA ILE A 271 11.29 1.48 2.58
C ILE A 271 10.19 1.57 1.52
N ARG A 272 9.25 0.61 1.57
CA ARG A 272 8.06 0.59 0.72
C ARG A 272 6.90 -0.12 1.41
N ALA A 273 5.70 0.37 1.21
CA ALA A 273 4.46 -0.19 1.77
C ALA A 273 3.73 -1.11 0.79
N TYR A 274 4.38 -1.53 -0.30
CA TYR A 274 3.83 -2.41 -1.34
C TYR A 274 4.94 -3.29 -1.94
N VAL A 275 4.58 -4.31 -2.71
CA VAL A 275 5.51 -5.19 -3.44
C VAL A 275 5.75 -4.67 -4.85
N GLU A 276 6.94 -4.93 -5.37
CA GLU A 276 7.36 -4.68 -6.76
C GLU A 276 7.76 -5.99 -7.43
#